data_d3bf655a6d57c2d37412adc89f5510a4
#
_entry.id   d3bf655a6d57c2d37412adc89f5510a4
#
_cell.length_a   1.000
_cell.length_b   1.000
_cell.length_c   1.000
_cell.angle_alpha   90.00
_cell.angle_beta   90.00
_cell.angle_gamma   90.00
#
_symmetry.space_group_name_H-M   'P 1'
#
loop_
_entity.id
_entity.type
_entity.pdbx_description
1 polymer ?
#
loop_
_entity_poly.entity_id
_entity_poly.type
_entity_poly.pdbx_seq_one_letter_code
_entity_poly.pdbx_strand_id
1 'polypeptide(L)'
;SAASDVYKRQVLDNLCFAHIDGPEVQKGKVNVTLTVKRTSRAFELSFQTEGMVSVPCDRCLDDMELPISSSDKLMVKFGHEYAEEGDNLIVIPEEEGEINVAWFMYEFIALSVPMKHVHAPGKCNKAMTGKLNKHLKTNANEDSDDTFDTGGDDIVIEEEVEEQIDPRWLSLIHI
;
A
#
# COMPACT_ATOMS: atom_id res chain seq x y z
N SER A 1 -1.08 34.54 -15.24
CA SER A 1 -0.04 33.53 -15.47
C SER A 1 -0.68 32.15 -15.40
N ALA A 2 -0.67 31.45 -16.52
CA ALA A 2 -1.20 30.11 -16.62
C ALA A 2 -0.44 29.19 -15.66
N ALA A 3 -1.12 28.59 -14.69
CA ALA A 3 -0.58 27.52 -13.91
C ALA A 3 -0.28 26.36 -14.87
N SER A 4 0.99 26.01 -15.03
CA SER A 4 1.35 24.87 -15.83
C SER A 4 1.01 23.60 -15.02
N ASP A 5 -0.07 22.94 -15.39
CA ASP A 5 -0.41 21.65 -14.83
C ASP A 5 0.45 20.58 -15.51
N VAL A 6 1.14 19.80 -14.71
CA VAL A 6 1.92 18.65 -15.19
C VAL A 6 1.15 17.39 -14.90
N TYR A 7 0.95 16.58 -15.94
CA TYR A 7 0.28 15.29 -15.81
C TYR A 7 1.29 14.13 -15.95
N LYS A 8 1.26 13.22 -15.01
CA LYS A 8 2.03 11.98 -15.07
C LYS A 8 1.08 10.80 -14.87
N ARG A 9 1.11 9.85 -15.79
CA ARG A 9 0.40 8.58 -15.64
C ARG A 9 1.41 7.49 -15.32
N GLN A 10 1.10 6.68 -14.34
CA GLN A 10 1.92 5.55 -13.94
C GLN A 10 1.03 4.33 -13.67
N VAL A 11 1.53 3.17 -14.09
CA VAL A 11 0.91 1.88 -13.79
C VAL A 11 1.74 1.21 -12.70
N LEU A 12 1.11 0.91 -11.58
CA LEU A 12 1.69 0.11 -10.52
C LEU A 12 1.28 -1.35 -10.75
N ASP A 13 2.24 -2.17 -11.11
CA ASP A 13 2.07 -3.61 -11.32
C ASP A 13 2.67 -4.42 -10.16
N ASN A 14 2.66 -5.74 -10.28
CA ASN A 14 3.19 -6.62 -9.26
C ASN A 14 4.67 -6.35 -8.94
N LEU A 15 5.47 -5.98 -9.92
CA LEU A 15 6.87 -5.65 -9.71
C LEU A 15 7.02 -4.37 -8.89
N CYS A 16 6.21 -3.37 -9.18
CA CYS A 16 6.18 -2.12 -8.43
C CYS A 16 5.79 -2.34 -6.96
N PHE A 17 4.77 -3.15 -6.71
CA PHE A 17 4.36 -3.50 -5.34
C PHE A 17 5.44 -4.31 -4.60
N ALA A 18 6.13 -5.21 -5.29
CA ALA A 18 7.25 -5.95 -4.72
C ALA A 18 8.41 -5.03 -4.32
N HIS A 19 8.74 -4.02 -5.11
CA HIS A 19 9.78 -3.04 -4.78
C HIS A 19 9.40 -2.11 -3.62
N ILE A 20 8.14 -1.73 -3.52
CA ILE A 20 7.66 -0.92 -2.39
C ILE A 20 7.63 -1.74 -1.10
N ASP A 21 7.37 -3.05 -1.22
CA ASP A 21 7.30 -4.02 -0.10
C ASP A 21 6.40 -3.55 1.06
N GLY A 22 5.27 -2.99 0.70
CA GLY A 22 4.28 -2.55 1.69
C GLY A 22 3.45 -3.71 2.24
N PRO A 23 3.05 -3.66 3.52
CA PRO A 23 2.38 -4.78 4.18
C PRO A 23 0.94 -5.01 3.71
N GLU A 24 0.26 -3.98 3.25
CA GLU A 24 -1.17 -4.03 2.96
C GLU A 24 -1.49 -4.62 1.60
N VAL A 25 -0.75 -4.23 0.57
CA VAL A 25 -0.96 -4.65 -0.81
C VAL A 25 0.36 -5.05 -1.43
N GLN A 26 0.45 -6.29 -1.88
CA GLN A 26 1.67 -6.85 -2.48
C GLN A 26 1.51 -7.19 -3.96
N LYS A 27 0.30 -7.21 -4.47
CA LYS A 27 -0.01 -7.53 -5.86
C LYS A 27 -1.16 -6.70 -6.39
N GLY A 28 -1.13 -6.41 -7.67
CA GLY A 28 -2.22 -5.72 -8.33
C GLY A 28 -1.80 -5.06 -9.62
N LYS A 29 -2.74 -4.39 -10.23
CA LYS A 29 -2.52 -3.51 -11.37
C LYS A 29 -3.37 -2.27 -11.19
N VAL A 30 -2.72 -1.16 -10.90
CA VAL A 30 -3.37 0.10 -10.55
C VAL A 30 -2.82 1.20 -11.44
N ASN A 31 -3.72 1.96 -12.05
CA ASN A 31 -3.38 3.15 -12.80
C ASN A 31 -3.48 4.38 -11.88
N VAL A 32 -2.41 5.12 -11.77
CA VAL A 32 -2.37 6.37 -11.02
C VAL A 32 -2.12 7.51 -11.98
N THR A 33 -3.01 8.49 -11.98
CA THR A 33 -2.84 9.74 -12.68
C THR A 33 -2.49 10.82 -11.68
N LEU A 34 -1.31 11.37 -11.80
CA LEU A 34 -0.83 12.46 -10.96
C LEU A 34 -0.92 13.77 -11.71
N THR A 35 -1.57 14.74 -11.12
CA THR A 35 -1.64 16.12 -11.61
C THR A 35 -0.93 17.04 -10.62
N VAL A 36 0.02 17.80 -11.08
CA VAL A 36 0.76 18.78 -10.26
C VAL A 36 0.34 20.18 -10.67
N LYS A 37 -0.19 20.93 -9.73
CA LYS A 37 -0.60 22.30 -9.91
C LYS A 37 0.19 23.23 -9.00
N ARG A 38 0.83 24.22 -9.57
CA ARG A 38 1.55 25.23 -8.80
C ARG A 38 0.59 26.28 -8.25
N THR A 39 0.63 26.50 -6.96
CA THR A 39 -0.02 27.60 -6.27
C THR A 39 1.00 28.68 -5.87
N SER A 40 0.56 29.79 -5.28
CA SER A 40 1.45 30.88 -4.89
C SER A 40 2.53 30.49 -3.85
N ARG A 41 2.26 29.49 -3.03
CA ARG A 41 3.13 29.10 -1.90
C ARG A 41 3.42 27.60 -1.81
N ALA A 42 2.79 26.80 -2.64
CA ALA A 42 2.86 25.35 -2.56
C ALA A 42 2.59 24.70 -3.91
N PHE A 43 2.79 23.40 -3.97
CA PHE A 43 2.38 22.58 -5.08
C PHE A 43 1.24 21.67 -4.60
N GLU A 44 0.16 21.63 -5.35
CA GLU A 44 -0.94 20.68 -5.13
C GLU A 44 -0.75 19.48 -6.03
N LEU A 45 -0.58 18.31 -5.44
CA LEU A 45 -0.51 17.03 -6.12
C LEU A 45 -1.86 16.32 -5.98
N SER A 46 -2.52 16.07 -7.09
CA SER A 46 -3.79 15.34 -7.13
C SER A 46 -3.56 13.95 -7.71
N PHE A 47 -3.93 12.93 -6.95
CA PHE A 47 -3.79 11.53 -7.34
C PHE A 47 -5.16 10.96 -7.67
N GLN A 48 -5.34 10.49 -8.90
CA GLN A 48 -6.49 9.68 -9.32
C GLN A 48 -6.04 8.25 -9.48
N THR A 49 -6.60 7.37 -8.69
CA THR A 49 -6.18 5.98 -8.58
C THR A 49 -7.33 5.06 -8.96
N GLU A 50 -7.12 4.20 -9.93
CA GLU A 50 -8.10 3.22 -10.39
C GLU A 50 -7.42 1.91 -10.76
N GLY A 51 -7.98 0.80 -10.34
CA GLY A 51 -7.47 -0.51 -10.72
C GLY A 51 -7.96 -1.64 -9.84
N MET A 52 -7.21 -2.72 -9.88
CA MET A 52 -7.46 -3.94 -9.12
C MET A 52 -6.26 -4.27 -8.24
N VAL A 53 -6.50 -4.59 -7.00
CA VAL A 53 -5.49 -5.11 -6.08
C VAL A 53 -5.84 -6.52 -5.65
N SER A 54 -4.82 -7.33 -5.40
CA SER A 54 -4.97 -8.67 -4.87
C SER A 54 -4.62 -8.67 -3.38
N VAL A 55 -5.57 -9.05 -2.56
CA VAL A 55 -5.43 -9.11 -1.11
C VAL A 55 -5.95 -10.44 -0.58
N PRO A 56 -5.42 -10.96 0.53
CA PRO A 56 -5.93 -12.19 1.10
C PRO A 56 -7.34 -12.00 1.67
N CYS A 57 -8.21 -12.95 1.44
CA CYS A 57 -9.53 -12.97 2.04
C CYS A 57 -9.42 -13.16 3.57
N ASP A 58 -10.12 -12.33 4.35
CA ASP A 58 -10.10 -12.41 5.81
C ASP A 58 -10.66 -13.73 6.38
N ARG A 59 -11.41 -14.47 5.58
CA ARG A 59 -12.04 -15.72 5.98
C ARG A 59 -11.25 -16.97 5.59
N CYS A 60 -10.83 -17.06 4.32
CA CYS A 60 -10.18 -18.28 3.81
C CYS A 60 -8.69 -18.10 3.50
N LEU A 61 -8.16 -16.87 3.60
CA LEU A 61 -6.78 -16.49 3.33
C LEU A 61 -6.31 -16.66 1.89
N ASP A 62 -7.17 -17.11 0.98
CA ASP A 62 -6.86 -17.13 -0.44
C ASP A 62 -6.94 -15.71 -1.01
N ASP A 63 -6.12 -15.44 -2.03
CA ASP A 63 -6.09 -14.16 -2.69
C ASP A 63 -7.43 -13.86 -3.36
N MET A 64 -7.87 -12.63 -3.22
CA MET A 64 -9.05 -12.10 -3.90
C MET A 64 -8.72 -10.78 -4.57
N GLU A 65 -9.34 -10.53 -5.70
CA GLU A 65 -9.22 -9.27 -6.42
C GLU A 65 -10.26 -8.27 -5.93
N LEU A 66 -9.81 -7.07 -5.60
CA LEU A 66 -10.66 -5.94 -5.23
C LEU A 66 -10.48 -4.79 -6.20
N PRO A 67 -11.58 -4.26 -6.76
CA PRO A 67 -11.53 -3.00 -7.48
C PRO A 67 -11.33 -1.86 -6.49
N ILE A 68 -10.42 -0.95 -6.82
CA ILE A 68 -10.18 0.26 -6.06
C ILE A 68 -10.32 1.49 -6.94
N SER A 69 -10.83 2.56 -6.35
CA SER A 69 -10.91 3.87 -6.97
C SER A 69 -10.80 4.92 -5.86
N SER A 70 -9.84 5.81 -5.98
CA SER A 70 -9.67 6.90 -5.02
C SER A 70 -9.22 8.19 -5.68
N SER A 71 -9.47 9.29 -4.99
CA SER A 71 -9.01 10.62 -5.37
C SER A 71 -8.44 11.30 -4.15
N ASP A 72 -7.14 11.54 -4.17
CA ASP A 72 -6.40 12.04 -3.03
C ASP A 72 -5.59 13.27 -3.42
N LYS A 73 -5.31 14.13 -2.46
CA LYS A 73 -4.52 15.35 -2.66
C LYS A 73 -3.41 15.44 -1.63
N LEU A 74 -2.26 15.90 -2.07
CA LEU A 74 -1.09 16.16 -1.26
C LEU A 74 -0.60 17.58 -1.54
N MET A 75 -0.34 18.35 -0.49
CA MET A 75 0.26 19.67 -0.60
C MET A 75 1.75 19.58 -0.28
N VAL A 76 2.56 20.18 -1.12
CA VAL A 76 4.02 20.21 -0.95
C VAL A 76 4.49 21.66 -0.85
N LYS A 77 5.19 21.95 0.22
CA LYS A 77 5.84 23.26 0.45
C LYS A 77 7.34 23.11 0.48
N PHE A 78 8.03 24.19 0.21
CA PHE A 78 9.46 24.29 0.47
C PHE A 78 9.74 24.79 1.89
N GLY A 79 10.78 24.24 2.50
CA GLY A 79 11.26 24.63 3.82
C GLY A 79 12.73 24.29 4.02
N HIS A 80 13.21 24.33 5.25
CA HIS A 80 14.60 24.04 5.57
C HIS A 80 14.87 22.54 5.72
N GLU A 81 13.90 21.80 6.22
CA GLU A 81 14.01 20.39 6.52
C GLU A 81 12.77 19.64 6.05
N TYR A 82 12.94 18.34 5.78
CA TYR A 82 11.80 17.48 5.50
C TYR A 82 10.91 17.36 6.74
N ALA A 83 9.63 17.62 6.56
CA ALA A 83 8.63 17.47 7.60
C ALA A 83 7.28 17.06 7.03
N GLU A 84 6.54 16.30 7.78
CA GLU A 84 5.14 15.99 7.51
C GLU A 84 4.27 16.79 8.46
N GLU A 85 3.53 17.75 7.93
CA GLU A 85 2.64 18.61 8.70
C GLU A 85 1.18 18.21 8.49
N GLY A 86 0.67 17.33 9.35
CA GLY A 86 -0.69 16.80 9.21
C GLY A 86 -0.80 15.73 8.11
N ASP A 87 -2.03 15.40 7.74
CA ASP A 87 -2.30 14.23 6.90
C ASP A 87 -1.92 14.43 5.43
N ASN A 88 -1.93 15.66 4.94
CA ASN A 88 -1.78 15.95 3.50
C ASN A 88 -0.82 17.09 3.18
N LEU A 89 0.06 17.45 4.09
CA LEU A 89 1.02 18.50 3.90
C LEU A 89 2.45 18.02 4.15
N ILE A 90 3.28 18.11 3.13
CA ILE A 90 4.69 17.74 3.16
C ILE A 90 5.54 18.98 2.96
N VAL A 91 6.58 19.11 3.76
CA VAL A 91 7.64 20.12 3.58
C VAL A 91 8.89 19.45 3.06
N ILE A 92 9.44 19.96 1.98
CA ILE A 92 10.69 19.45 1.42
C ILE A 92 11.75 20.55 1.43
N PRO A 93 13.05 20.19 1.58
CA PRO A 93 14.14 21.16 1.50
C PRO A 93 14.18 21.84 0.12
N GLU A 94 14.38 23.14 0.12
CA GLU A 94 14.50 23.93 -1.14
C GLU A 94 15.64 23.46 -2.02
N GLU A 95 16.69 22.93 -1.41
CA GLU A 95 17.89 22.46 -2.12
C GLU A 95 17.65 21.17 -2.90
N GLU A 96 16.74 20.31 -2.43
CA GLU A 96 16.44 19.04 -3.09
C GLU A 96 15.58 19.24 -4.33
N GLY A 97 14.52 20.03 -4.25
CA GLY A 97 13.62 20.32 -5.37
C GLY A 97 12.92 19.11 -5.98
N GLU A 98 13.01 17.97 -5.32
CA GLU A 98 12.48 16.68 -5.77
C GLU A 98 11.68 15.99 -4.66
N ILE A 99 10.66 15.27 -5.04
CA ILE A 99 9.87 14.44 -4.13
C ILE A 99 9.63 13.07 -4.74
N ASN A 100 9.87 12.01 -3.94
CA ASN A 100 9.51 10.66 -4.32
C ASN A 100 8.05 10.40 -3.93
N VAL A 101 7.20 10.24 -4.93
CA VAL A 101 5.77 10.04 -4.74
C VAL A 101 5.34 8.57 -4.73
N ALA A 102 6.25 7.63 -4.94
CA ALA A 102 5.92 6.20 -5.02
C ALA A 102 5.28 5.70 -3.73
N TRP A 103 5.83 6.07 -2.59
CA TRP A 103 5.28 5.71 -1.29
C TRP A 103 3.90 6.31 -1.05
N PHE A 104 3.70 7.56 -1.39
CA PHE A 104 2.38 8.20 -1.28
C PHE A 104 1.33 7.55 -2.17
N MET A 105 1.69 7.17 -3.40
CA MET A 105 0.81 6.40 -4.28
C MET A 105 0.41 5.08 -3.63
N TYR A 106 1.37 4.36 -3.04
CA TYR A 106 1.10 3.12 -2.33
C TYR A 106 0.18 3.33 -1.13
N GLU A 107 0.44 4.34 -0.30
CA GLU A 107 -0.39 4.65 0.87
C GLU A 107 -1.85 4.94 0.47
N PHE A 108 -2.08 5.71 -0.57
CA PHE A 108 -3.43 6.00 -1.06
C PHE A 108 -4.12 4.74 -1.59
N ILE A 109 -3.39 3.85 -2.24
CA ILE A 109 -3.91 2.54 -2.64
C ILE A 109 -4.28 1.71 -1.41
N ALA A 110 -3.40 1.60 -0.45
CA ALA A 110 -3.62 0.84 0.78
C ALA A 110 -4.83 1.36 1.58
N LEU A 111 -4.96 2.68 1.70
CA LEU A 111 -6.09 3.32 2.37
C LEU A 111 -7.43 3.13 1.62
N SER A 112 -7.39 2.89 0.32
CA SER A 112 -8.60 2.61 -0.47
C SER A 112 -9.11 1.17 -0.32
N VAL A 113 -8.29 0.27 0.21
CA VAL A 113 -8.70 -1.10 0.52
C VAL A 113 -9.61 -1.11 1.74
N PRO A 114 -10.82 -1.70 1.68
CA PRO A 114 -11.70 -1.78 2.82
C PRO A 114 -11.06 -2.59 3.96
N MET A 115 -11.32 -2.21 5.21
CA MET A 115 -10.80 -2.90 6.41
C MET A 115 -11.20 -4.36 6.48
N LYS A 116 -12.33 -4.71 5.89
CA LYS A 116 -12.82 -6.08 5.80
C LYS A 116 -13.02 -6.46 4.34
N HIS A 117 -12.33 -7.49 3.90
CA HIS A 117 -12.45 -8.02 2.56
C HIS A 117 -12.57 -9.54 2.60
N VAL A 118 -13.68 -10.03 2.08
CA VAL A 118 -14.04 -11.44 2.02
C VAL A 118 -14.60 -11.76 0.64
N HIS A 119 -14.39 -12.99 0.19
CA HIS A 119 -15.04 -13.45 -1.03
C HIS A 119 -16.57 -13.37 -0.92
N ALA A 120 -17.22 -13.28 -2.07
CA ALA A 120 -18.67 -13.39 -2.14
C ALA A 120 -19.14 -14.72 -1.51
N PRO A 121 -20.37 -14.78 -0.97
CA PRO A 121 -20.90 -15.98 -0.34
C PRO A 121 -20.72 -17.22 -1.22
N GLY A 122 -20.14 -18.29 -0.64
CA GLY A 122 -19.88 -19.53 -1.33
C GLY A 122 -18.62 -19.61 -2.18
N LYS A 123 -17.86 -18.54 -2.31
CA LYS A 123 -16.61 -18.48 -3.11
C LYS A 123 -15.34 -18.65 -2.28
N CYS A 124 -15.44 -18.71 -0.96
CA CYS A 124 -14.29 -19.00 -0.12
C CYS A 124 -13.80 -20.43 -0.30
N ASN A 125 -12.50 -20.63 -0.07
CA ASN A 125 -11.89 -21.95 -0.04
C ASN A 125 -12.61 -22.84 1.00
N LYS A 126 -13.26 -23.90 0.52
CA LYS A 126 -14.07 -24.80 1.36
C LYS A 126 -13.26 -25.55 2.42
N ALA A 127 -12.01 -25.90 2.10
CA ALA A 127 -11.13 -26.59 3.05
C ALA A 127 -10.79 -25.70 4.25
N MET A 128 -10.49 -24.44 4.02
CA MET A 128 -10.18 -23.47 5.08
C MET A 128 -11.42 -23.09 5.88
N THR A 129 -12.55 -22.88 5.20
CA THR A 129 -13.84 -22.61 5.87
C THR A 129 -14.27 -23.78 6.76
N GLY A 130 -14.03 -25.01 6.31
CA GLY A 130 -14.28 -26.22 7.11
C GLY A 130 -13.42 -26.27 8.38
N LYS A 131 -12.14 -25.92 8.29
CA LYS A 131 -11.24 -25.81 9.46
C LYS A 131 -11.69 -24.74 10.44
N LEU A 132 -12.03 -23.55 9.96
CA LEU A 132 -12.54 -22.46 10.79
C LEU A 132 -13.82 -22.85 11.54
N ASN A 133 -14.78 -23.46 10.84
CA ASN A 133 -16.03 -23.93 11.45
C ASN A 133 -15.80 -25.01 12.49
N LYS A 134 -14.79 -25.88 12.30
CA LYS A 134 -14.41 -26.90 13.25
C LYS A 134 -13.82 -26.31 14.53
N HIS A 135 -12.96 -25.28 14.40
CA HIS A 135 -12.39 -24.58 15.55
C HIS A 135 -13.41 -23.73 16.31
N LEU A 136 -14.34 -23.10 15.62
CA LEU A 136 -15.41 -22.33 16.25
C LEU A 136 -16.38 -23.21 17.06
N LYS A 137 -16.58 -24.49 16.65
CA LYS A 137 -17.41 -25.43 17.37
C LYS A 137 -16.71 -26.03 18.60
N THR A 138 -15.37 -26.09 18.62
CA THR A 138 -14.61 -26.62 19.77
C THR A 138 -14.48 -25.63 20.92
N ASN A 139 -14.64 -24.33 20.68
CA ASN A 139 -14.61 -23.31 21.75
C ASN A 139 -15.90 -23.23 22.60
N ALA A 140 -16.91 -24.08 22.32
CA ALA A 140 -18.14 -24.10 23.09
C ALA A 140 -18.17 -25.20 24.20
N ASN A 141 -17.20 -26.09 24.22
CA ASN A 141 -17.03 -27.09 25.26
C ASN A 141 -15.57 -27.51 25.37
N GLU A 142 -14.97 -27.15 26.47
CA GLU A 142 -13.88 -27.80 27.20
C GLU A 142 -12.87 -26.81 27.77
N ASP A 143 -13.01 -26.57 29.06
CA ASP A 143 -11.90 -26.39 29.98
C ASP A 143 -11.03 -27.66 29.97
N SER A 144 -9.81 -27.60 29.48
CA SER A 144 -8.72 -28.42 29.95
C SER A 144 -7.40 -28.03 29.31
N ASP A 145 -6.54 -27.47 30.14
CA ASP A 145 -5.14 -27.76 30.35
C ASP A 145 -4.45 -28.53 29.21
N ASP A 146 -3.51 -27.87 28.50
CA ASP A 146 -2.28 -28.54 28.13
C ASP A 146 -1.21 -27.60 27.54
N THR A 147 -0.15 -27.53 28.33
CA THR A 147 1.28 -27.44 28.00
C THR A 147 1.70 -26.85 26.64
N PHE A 148 2.21 -25.67 26.76
CA PHE A 148 3.00 -25.01 25.76
C PHE A 148 4.38 -25.68 25.66
N ASP A 149 4.62 -26.38 24.57
CA ASP A 149 5.96 -26.86 24.20
C ASP A 149 6.67 -25.83 23.34
N THR A 150 7.63 -25.15 23.95
CA THR A 150 8.56 -24.25 23.30
C THR A 150 9.67 -25.05 22.65
N GLY A 151 9.49 -25.42 21.40
CA GLY A 151 10.60 -25.86 20.54
C GLY A 151 11.18 -24.67 19.81
N GLY A 152 12.30 -24.16 20.26
CA GLY A 152 13.06 -23.15 19.54
C GLY A 152 13.69 -23.73 18.29
N ASP A 153 13.55 -23.03 17.19
CA ASP A 153 14.47 -23.13 16.06
C ASP A 153 14.84 -21.73 15.63
N ASP A 154 16.06 -21.37 15.99
CA ASP A 154 16.78 -20.21 15.46
C ASP A 154 17.04 -20.44 13.98
N ILE A 155 16.30 -19.76 13.13
CA ILE A 155 16.68 -19.59 11.73
C ILE A 155 17.22 -18.18 11.56
N VAL A 156 18.52 -18.06 11.68
CA VAL A 156 19.27 -16.89 11.24
C VAL A 156 19.35 -16.98 9.72
N ILE A 157 18.60 -16.16 9.03
CA ILE A 157 18.82 -15.91 7.60
C ILE A 157 19.35 -14.49 7.49
N GLU A 158 20.68 -14.40 7.52
CA GLU A 158 21.39 -13.26 6.99
C GLU A 158 21.52 -13.47 5.48
N GLU A 159 20.65 -12.86 4.70
CA GLU A 159 20.91 -12.56 3.30
C GLU A 159 20.78 -11.04 3.12
N GLU A 160 21.91 -10.37 3.18
CA GLU A 160 22.07 -9.04 2.63
C GLU A 160 21.94 -9.14 1.10
N VAL A 161 20.75 -8.98 0.59
CA VAL A 161 20.54 -8.72 -0.82
C VAL A 161 20.59 -7.21 -1.00
N GLU A 162 21.74 -6.69 -1.42
CA GLU A 162 21.81 -5.36 -2.01
C GLU A 162 21.00 -5.38 -3.32
N GLU A 163 19.70 -5.24 -3.22
CA GLU A 163 18.86 -5.00 -4.38
C GLU A 163 19.14 -3.59 -4.91
N GLN A 164 19.79 -3.54 -6.04
CA GLN A 164 19.89 -2.32 -6.83
C GLN A 164 18.48 -1.93 -7.25
N ILE A 165 17.93 -0.93 -6.58
CA ILE A 165 16.64 -0.34 -6.93
C ILE A 165 16.75 0.22 -8.34
N ASP A 166 15.98 -0.34 -9.28
CA ASP A 166 15.89 0.16 -10.65
C ASP A 166 15.35 1.60 -10.62
N PRO A 167 16.10 2.61 -11.13
CA PRO A 167 15.67 4.01 -11.10
C PRO A 167 14.33 4.27 -11.77
N ARG A 168 13.86 3.34 -12.62
CA ARG A 168 12.54 3.45 -13.27
C ARG A 168 11.36 3.34 -12.30
N TRP A 169 11.57 2.77 -11.12
CA TRP A 169 10.55 2.59 -10.09
C TRP A 169 10.47 3.77 -9.11
N LEU A 170 11.44 4.66 -9.14
CA LEU A 170 11.43 5.89 -8.37
C LEU A 170 10.64 6.98 -9.13
N SER A 171 9.44 7.24 -8.66
CA SER A 171 8.64 8.36 -9.18
C SER A 171 9.13 9.69 -8.60
N LEU A 172 10.17 10.24 -9.22
CA LEU A 172 10.68 11.57 -8.87
C LEU A 172 9.96 12.64 -9.66
N ILE A 173 9.56 13.71 -8.98
CA ILE A 173 8.97 14.91 -9.57
C ILE A 173 9.86 16.08 -9.21
N HIS A 174 10.38 16.73 -10.25
CA HIS A 174 11.07 18.01 -10.11
C HIS A 174 10.05 19.13 -9.98
N ILE A 175 10.18 19.88 -8.95
CA ILE A 175 9.27 20.98 -8.61
C ILE A 175 9.97 22.33 -8.82
#